data_a1cd75612bb06e2d930d1c7b69997a97
#
_entry.id   a1cd75612bb06e2d930d1c7b69997a97
#
_cell.length_a   1.000
_cell.length_b   1.000
_cell.length_c   1.000
_cell.angle_alpha   90.00
_cell.angle_beta   90.00
_cell.angle_gamma   90.00
#
_symmetry.space_group_name_H-M   'P 1'
#
loop_
_entity.id
_entity.type
_entity.pdbx_description
1 polymer ?
#
loop_
_entity_poly.entity_id
_entity_poly.type
_entity_poly.pdbx_seq_one_letter_code
_entity_poly.pdbx_strand_id
1 'polypeptide(L)'
;MSSASYQDFGWTSEGAANGESGVGLAQTLIKRVTRLENVTRICDLGCGNGYITGRLAALGFDIIGIDASESGLQIARQQYPQAGFIKSFIEQTIELPEAGTFDLVISSDVIEHLYKPAQLLEAARFLLRPNGQLLLGAPYHGYLKNLALALTGKLDSHFTVLHDGGHIKFFSVKILSELITAHGFSDLQFSYYGRAPWLWKNMICHGRKND
;
A
#
# COMPACT_ATOMS: atom_id res chain seq x y z
N MET A 1 9.42 9.86 -3.59
CA MET A 1 10.62 10.14 -4.40
C MET A 1 10.17 10.99 -5.57
N SER A 2 10.89 12.04 -5.94
CA SER A 2 10.58 12.75 -7.18
C SER A 2 11.12 11.92 -8.37
N SER A 3 10.52 12.07 -9.55
CA SER A 3 10.96 11.40 -10.78
C SER A 3 12.45 11.56 -11.10
N ALA A 4 13.09 12.62 -10.59
CA ALA A 4 14.50 12.95 -10.83
C ALA A 4 15.51 12.13 -10.01
N SER A 5 15.09 11.42 -8.96
CA SER A 5 15.97 10.65 -8.06
C SER A 5 15.47 9.22 -7.80
N TYR A 6 14.53 8.74 -8.60
CA TYR A 6 14.01 7.39 -8.47
C TYR A 6 15.03 6.35 -8.93
N GLN A 7 15.37 5.44 -8.03
CA GLN A 7 16.10 4.22 -8.34
C GLN A 7 15.11 3.05 -8.31
N ASP A 8 15.09 2.24 -9.36
CA ASP A 8 14.21 1.07 -9.43
C ASP A 8 14.52 0.10 -8.27
N PHE A 9 13.51 -0.40 -7.64
CA PHE A 9 13.61 -1.27 -6.44
C PHE A 9 14.29 -2.62 -6.72
N GLY A 10 14.43 -3.02 -8.01
CA GLY A 10 15.06 -4.28 -8.40
C GLY A 10 14.23 -5.50 -8.01
N TRP A 11 12.95 -5.49 -8.37
CA TRP A 11 12.01 -6.58 -8.09
C TRP A 11 12.48 -7.94 -8.64
N THR A 12 12.18 -9.02 -7.88
CA THR A 12 12.38 -10.40 -8.31
C THR A 12 11.03 -11.05 -8.62
N SER A 13 11.05 -12.17 -9.37
CA SER A 13 9.84 -12.93 -9.72
C SER A 13 9.19 -13.65 -8.54
N GLU A 14 9.86 -13.74 -7.40
CA GLU A 14 9.41 -14.55 -6.26
C GLU A 14 8.56 -13.74 -5.27
N GLY A 15 7.24 -14.03 -5.27
CA GLY A 15 6.32 -13.66 -4.20
C GLY A 15 6.08 -12.15 -4.02
N ALA A 16 5.46 -11.78 -2.92
CA ALA A 16 5.32 -10.38 -2.50
C ALA A 16 6.65 -9.85 -1.98
N ALA A 17 6.86 -8.54 -2.10
CA ALA A 17 7.97 -7.86 -1.44
C ALA A 17 8.06 -8.25 0.04
N ASN A 18 9.27 -8.31 0.58
CA ASN A 18 9.54 -8.68 1.98
C ASN A 18 9.30 -10.17 2.34
N GLY A 19 9.33 -11.09 1.38
CA GLY A 19 9.28 -12.53 1.62
C GLY A 19 8.02 -12.98 2.34
N GLU A 20 8.14 -13.91 3.32
CA GLU A 20 6.99 -14.47 4.04
C GLU A 20 6.12 -13.41 4.76
N SER A 21 6.72 -12.32 5.25
CA SER A 21 5.97 -11.25 5.93
C SER A 21 5.10 -10.48 4.96
N GLY A 22 5.60 -10.18 3.77
CA GLY A 22 4.85 -9.52 2.71
C GLY A 22 3.73 -10.41 2.17
N VAL A 23 4.00 -11.70 1.97
CA VAL A 23 2.97 -12.67 1.55
C VAL A 23 1.81 -12.72 2.56
N GLY A 24 2.09 -12.75 3.85
CA GLY A 24 1.04 -12.83 4.87
C GLY A 24 0.19 -11.55 4.96
N LEU A 25 0.81 -10.37 4.83
CA LEU A 25 0.08 -9.10 4.74
C LEU A 25 -0.79 -9.07 3.48
N ALA A 26 -0.21 -9.41 2.32
CA ALA A 26 -0.94 -9.44 1.05
C ALA A 26 -2.15 -10.38 1.10
N GLN A 27 -2.01 -11.59 1.66
CA GLN A 27 -3.14 -12.51 1.86
C GLN A 27 -4.21 -11.92 2.78
N THR A 28 -3.80 -11.19 3.82
CA THR A 28 -4.74 -10.52 4.72
C THR A 28 -5.52 -9.41 4.01
N LEU A 29 -4.84 -8.63 3.17
CA LEU A 29 -5.47 -7.59 2.34
C LEU A 29 -6.43 -8.21 1.32
N ILE A 30 -6.02 -9.22 0.57
CA ILE A 30 -6.85 -9.92 -0.40
C ILE A 30 -8.13 -10.46 0.28
N LYS A 31 -7.97 -11.16 1.43
CA LYS A 31 -9.11 -11.66 2.20
C LYS A 31 -10.05 -10.55 2.70
N ARG A 32 -9.53 -9.34 2.96
CA ARG A 32 -10.37 -8.20 3.31
C ARG A 32 -11.14 -7.69 2.11
N VAL A 33 -10.47 -7.51 0.97
CA VAL A 33 -11.10 -7.06 -0.27
C VAL A 33 -12.28 -7.96 -0.63
N THR A 34 -12.13 -9.30 -0.54
CA THR A 34 -13.21 -10.25 -0.84
C THR A 34 -14.42 -10.18 0.10
N ARG A 35 -14.35 -9.43 1.19
CA ARG A 35 -15.43 -9.22 2.15
C ARG A 35 -16.06 -7.83 2.07
N LEU A 36 -15.48 -6.95 1.24
CA LEU A 36 -16.06 -5.62 1.05
C LEU A 36 -17.25 -5.72 0.09
N GLU A 37 -18.31 -5.03 0.46
CA GLU A 37 -19.51 -4.94 -0.38
C GLU A 37 -19.36 -3.82 -1.40
N ASN A 38 -20.03 -3.99 -2.56
CA ASN A 38 -20.09 -3.01 -3.64
C ASN A 38 -18.70 -2.59 -4.17
N VAL A 39 -17.76 -3.54 -4.22
CA VAL A 39 -16.46 -3.39 -4.83
C VAL A 39 -16.37 -4.29 -6.06
N THR A 40 -16.15 -3.68 -7.21
CA THR A 40 -15.96 -4.35 -8.49
C THR A 40 -14.67 -3.88 -9.15
N ARG A 41 -14.45 -2.56 -9.18
CA ARG A 41 -13.31 -1.94 -9.81
C ARG A 41 -12.30 -1.42 -8.79
N ILE A 42 -11.05 -1.88 -8.91
CA ILE A 42 -9.99 -1.65 -7.92
C ILE A 42 -8.77 -1.02 -8.58
N CYS A 43 -8.12 -0.08 -7.88
CA CYS A 43 -6.77 0.37 -8.21
C CYS A 43 -5.79 -0.05 -7.10
N ASP A 44 -4.66 -0.64 -7.48
CA ASP A 44 -3.54 -0.98 -6.59
C ASP A 44 -2.41 0.03 -6.79
N LEU A 45 -2.30 1.01 -5.87
CA LEU A 45 -1.29 2.07 -5.91
C LEU A 45 0.02 1.61 -5.25
N GLY A 46 1.08 1.50 -6.04
CA GLY A 46 2.36 0.92 -5.64
C GLY A 46 2.29 -0.61 -5.71
N CYS A 47 1.83 -1.14 -6.85
CA CYS A 47 1.58 -2.57 -7.03
C CYS A 47 2.85 -3.44 -7.12
N GLY A 48 4.03 -2.82 -7.31
CA GLY A 48 5.30 -3.51 -7.45
C GLY A 48 5.29 -4.57 -8.56
N ASN A 49 5.59 -5.82 -8.20
CA ASN A 49 5.56 -6.98 -9.12
C ASN A 49 4.15 -7.56 -9.36
N GLY A 50 3.10 -6.86 -8.93
CA GLY A 50 1.72 -7.23 -9.20
C GLY A 50 1.16 -8.38 -8.36
N TYR A 51 1.79 -8.78 -7.27
CA TYR A 51 1.36 -9.95 -6.49
C TYR A 51 -0.08 -9.84 -5.97
N ILE A 52 -0.46 -8.69 -5.38
CA ILE A 52 -1.83 -8.44 -4.89
C ILE A 52 -2.78 -8.26 -6.07
N THR A 53 -2.41 -7.39 -7.01
CA THR A 53 -3.17 -7.09 -8.23
C THR A 53 -3.56 -8.37 -8.98
N GLY A 54 -2.59 -9.23 -9.28
CA GLY A 54 -2.82 -10.46 -10.04
C GLY A 54 -3.72 -11.47 -9.31
N ARG A 55 -3.62 -11.54 -8.00
CA ARG A 55 -4.47 -12.42 -7.19
C ARG A 55 -5.91 -11.93 -7.13
N LEU A 56 -6.12 -10.63 -7.04
CA LEU A 56 -7.47 -10.04 -7.09
C LEU A 56 -8.07 -10.16 -8.48
N ALA A 57 -7.28 -9.98 -9.55
CA ALA A 57 -7.74 -10.22 -10.92
C ALA A 57 -8.18 -11.67 -11.12
N ALA A 58 -7.44 -12.64 -10.58
CA ALA A 58 -7.81 -14.06 -10.63
C ALA A 58 -9.11 -14.40 -9.87
N LEU A 59 -9.52 -13.54 -8.93
CA LEU A 59 -10.80 -13.64 -8.22
C LEU A 59 -11.95 -12.92 -8.94
N GLY A 60 -11.70 -12.34 -10.12
CA GLY A 60 -12.72 -11.72 -10.97
C GLY A 60 -12.93 -10.21 -10.76
N PHE A 61 -12.07 -9.54 -10.00
CA PHE A 61 -12.11 -8.08 -9.89
C PHE A 61 -11.56 -7.41 -11.16
N ASP A 62 -12.19 -6.30 -11.59
CA ASP A 62 -11.60 -5.36 -12.54
C ASP A 62 -10.55 -4.54 -11.82
N ILE A 63 -9.27 -4.82 -12.06
CA ILE A 63 -8.18 -4.22 -11.29
C ILE A 63 -7.05 -3.72 -12.18
N ILE A 64 -6.55 -2.53 -11.82
CA ILE A 64 -5.37 -1.91 -12.42
C ILE A 64 -4.32 -1.70 -11.33
N GLY A 65 -3.09 -2.16 -11.60
CA GLY A 65 -1.92 -1.86 -10.78
C GLY A 65 -1.16 -0.66 -11.34
N ILE A 66 -0.75 0.25 -10.46
CA ILE A 66 0.05 1.44 -10.80
C ILE A 66 1.35 1.38 -10.00
N ASP A 67 2.49 1.50 -10.68
CA ASP A 67 3.81 1.55 -10.02
C ASP A 67 4.81 2.38 -10.86
N ALA A 68 5.83 2.92 -10.20
CA ALA A 68 6.93 3.61 -10.87
C ALA A 68 8.02 2.63 -11.35
N SER A 69 8.10 1.43 -10.78
CA SER A 69 9.11 0.42 -11.07
C SER A 69 8.85 -0.28 -12.40
N GLU A 70 9.74 -0.08 -13.37
CA GLU A 70 9.66 -0.81 -14.63
C GLU A 70 9.97 -2.30 -14.45
N SER A 71 10.96 -2.63 -13.61
CA SER A 71 11.32 -4.03 -13.33
C SER A 71 10.15 -4.79 -12.68
N GLY A 72 9.45 -4.16 -11.73
CA GLY A 72 8.26 -4.72 -11.12
C GLY A 72 7.13 -4.94 -12.11
N LEU A 73 6.83 -3.92 -12.91
CA LEU A 73 5.74 -3.99 -13.90
C LEU A 73 6.01 -5.00 -15.03
N GLN A 74 7.26 -5.22 -15.42
CA GLN A 74 7.61 -6.26 -16.38
C GLN A 74 7.28 -7.65 -15.84
N ILE A 75 7.62 -7.92 -14.57
CA ILE A 75 7.26 -9.17 -13.89
C ILE A 75 5.73 -9.30 -13.78
N ALA A 76 5.06 -8.22 -13.35
CA ALA A 76 3.61 -8.19 -13.18
C ALA A 76 2.86 -8.54 -14.47
N ARG A 77 3.23 -7.92 -15.59
CA ARG A 77 2.62 -8.18 -16.91
C ARG A 77 2.84 -9.62 -17.40
N GLN A 78 4.00 -10.20 -17.09
CA GLN A 78 4.31 -11.58 -17.46
C GLN A 78 3.54 -12.60 -16.61
N GLN A 79 3.45 -12.36 -15.29
CA GLN A 79 2.82 -13.30 -14.38
C GLN A 79 1.29 -13.19 -14.34
N TYR A 80 0.76 -11.98 -14.59
CA TYR A 80 -0.66 -11.68 -14.42
C TYR A 80 -1.24 -10.95 -15.65
N PRO A 81 -1.22 -11.58 -16.85
CA PRO A 81 -1.65 -10.93 -18.10
C PRO A 81 -3.14 -10.55 -18.13
N GLN A 82 -3.94 -11.05 -17.18
CA GLN A 82 -5.36 -10.72 -17.02
C GLN A 82 -5.60 -9.40 -16.28
N ALA A 83 -4.58 -8.78 -15.66
CA ALA A 83 -4.68 -7.50 -14.97
C ALA A 83 -4.08 -6.36 -15.81
N GLY A 84 -4.59 -5.14 -15.63
CA GLY A 84 -3.99 -3.94 -16.19
C GLY A 84 -2.80 -3.43 -15.36
N PHE A 85 -1.75 -2.93 -16.03
CA PHE A 85 -0.60 -2.35 -15.33
C PHE A 85 -0.14 -1.07 -16.02
N ILE A 86 -0.09 0.03 -15.24
CA ILE A 86 0.30 1.37 -15.70
C ILE A 86 1.59 1.79 -14.99
N LYS A 87 2.56 2.27 -15.75
CA LYS A 87 3.74 2.92 -15.19
C LYS A 87 3.43 4.37 -14.90
N SER A 88 3.44 4.74 -13.62
CA SER A 88 3.29 6.14 -13.19
C SER A 88 3.89 6.32 -11.79
N PHE A 89 4.43 7.51 -11.55
CA PHE A 89 4.71 7.96 -10.19
C PHE A 89 3.41 8.34 -9.49
N ILE A 90 3.35 8.19 -8.17
CA ILE A 90 2.14 8.50 -7.38
C ILE A 90 1.71 9.96 -7.58
N GLU A 91 2.64 10.91 -7.59
CA GLU A 91 2.35 12.32 -7.84
C GLU A 91 1.80 12.62 -9.24
N GLN A 92 2.03 11.76 -10.21
CA GLN A 92 1.54 11.87 -11.60
C GLN A 92 0.23 11.10 -11.82
N THR A 93 -0.22 10.33 -10.86
CA THR A 93 -1.45 9.52 -10.98
C THR A 93 -2.69 10.39 -11.23
N ILE A 94 -2.68 11.65 -10.76
CA ILE A 94 -3.75 12.62 -11.01
C ILE A 94 -3.89 13.03 -12.48
N GLU A 95 -2.94 12.68 -13.33
CA GLU A 95 -2.98 12.94 -14.78
C GLU A 95 -3.61 11.78 -15.58
N LEU A 96 -3.96 10.68 -14.90
CA LEU A 96 -4.55 9.51 -15.55
C LEU A 96 -6.04 9.73 -15.85
N PRO A 97 -6.55 9.12 -16.93
CA PRO A 97 -7.95 9.28 -17.34
C PRO A 97 -8.95 8.55 -16.41
N GLU A 98 -8.48 7.78 -15.43
CA GLU A 98 -9.27 6.93 -14.54
C GLU A 98 -9.92 7.68 -13.35
N ALA A 99 -9.93 9.00 -13.36
CA ALA A 99 -10.47 9.84 -12.28
C ALA A 99 -11.89 9.42 -11.88
N GLY A 100 -12.11 9.22 -10.59
CA GLY A 100 -13.44 9.00 -10.03
C GLY A 100 -14.12 7.70 -10.46
N THR A 101 -13.38 6.69 -10.92
CA THR A 101 -13.96 5.46 -11.49
C THR A 101 -13.82 4.21 -10.60
N PHE A 102 -12.95 4.24 -9.59
CA PHE A 102 -12.68 3.08 -8.75
C PHE A 102 -13.58 3.02 -7.51
N ASP A 103 -14.05 1.83 -7.18
CA ASP A 103 -14.78 1.54 -5.94
C ASP A 103 -13.84 1.48 -4.75
N LEU A 104 -12.64 0.94 -4.99
CA LEU A 104 -11.61 0.72 -3.98
C LEU A 104 -10.22 1.11 -4.52
N VAL A 105 -9.47 1.84 -3.73
CA VAL A 105 -8.02 1.98 -3.89
C VAL A 105 -7.34 1.20 -2.78
N ILE A 106 -6.44 0.31 -3.14
CA ILE A 106 -5.54 -0.38 -2.21
C ILE A 106 -4.13 0.16 -2.36
N SER A 107 -3.35 0.16 -1.27
CA SER A 107 -1.93 0.44 -1.28
C SER A 107 -1.29 -0.28 -0.09
N SER A 108 -0.23 -1.04 -0.32
CA SER A 108 0.41 -1.86 0.72
C SER A 108 1.91 -1.66 0.73
N ASP A 109 2.43 -1.27 1.89
CA ASP A 109 3.86 -1.04 2.11
C ASP A 109 4.45 -0.04 1.09
N VAL A 110 3.79 1.11 0.92
CA VAL A 110 4.17 2.19 -0.02
C VAL A 110 4.34 3.52 0.69
N ILE A 111 3.37 3.90 1.55
CA ILE A 111 3.29 5.23 2.17
C ILE A 111 4.53 5.59 3.00
N GLU A 112 5.18 4.59 3.59
CA GLU A 112 6.39 4.72 4.40
C GLU A 112 7.64 5.05 3.58
N HIS A 113 7.61 4.83 2.27
CA HIS A 113 8.70 5.13 1.34
C HIS A 113 8.58 6.53 0.71
N LEU A 114 7.45 7.21 0.90
CA LEU A 114 7.19 8.50 0.26
C LEU A 114 7.72 9.67 1.08
N TYR A 115 8.46 10.59 0.45
CA TYR A 115 8.83 11.86 1.07
C TYR A 115 7.59 12.68 1.44
N LYS A 116 6.58 12.68 0.57
CA LYS A 116 5.30 13.36 0.73
C LYS A 116 4.15 12.35 0.76
N PRO A 117 3.89 11.71 1.91
CA PRO A 117 2.86 10.67 2.02
C PRO A 117 1.45 11.17 1.69
N ALA A 118 1.20 12.48 1.79
CA ALA A 118 -0.05 13.11 1.37
C ALA A 118 -0.38 12.83 -0.10
N GLN A 119 0.63 12.77 -0.98
CA GLN A 119 0.42 12.54 -2.42
C GLN A 119 -0.27 11.20 -2.71
N LEU A 120 0.00 10.16 -1.90
CA LEU A 120 -0.71 8.88 -2.05
C LEU A 120 -2.21 9.03 -1.76
N LEU A 121 -2.57 9.80 -0.75
CA LEU A 121 -3.96 10.02 -0.38
C LEU A 121 -4.68 10.93 -1.38
N GLU A 122 -3.98 11.93 -1.91
CA GLU A 122 -4.47 12.78 -3.00
C GLU A 122 -4.74 11.96 -4.26
N ALA A 123 -3.80 11.10 -4.66
CA ALA A 123 -3.95 10.17 -5.77
C ALA A 123 -5.12 9.18 -5.54
N ALA A 124 -5.19 8.57 -4.36
CA ALA A 124 -6.29 7.69 -4.00
C ALA A 124 -7.65 8.40 -4.07
N ARG A 125 -7.72 9.63 -3.54
CA ARG A 125 -8.94 10.44 -3.59
C ARG A 125 -9.34 10.82 -5.02
N PHE A 126 -8.37 11.12 -5.88
CA PHE A 126 -8.60 11.42 -7.28
C PHE A 126 -9.20 10.23 -8.03
N LEU A 127 -8.66 9.03 -7.81
CA LEU A 127 -9.09 7.80 -8.49
C LEU A 127 -10.45 7.29 -8.00
N LEU A 128 -10.75 7.43 -6.71
CA LEU A 128 -11.97 6.94 -6.10
C LEU A 128 -13.21 7.73 -6.56
N ARG A 129 -14.28 6.99 -6.89
CA ARG A 129 -15.62 7.56 -7.03
C ARG A 129 -16.11 8.18 -5.71
N PRO A 130 -17.20 8.99 -5.71
CA PRO A 130 -17.84 9.42 -4.47
C PRO A 130 -18.17 8.21 -3.58
N ASN A 131 -17.93 8.34 -2.28
CA ASN A 131 -18.08 7.26 -1.29
C ASN A 131 -17.23 6.00 -1.55
N GLY A 132 -16.23 6.08 -2.42
CA GLY A 132 -15.26 5.00 -2.66
C GLY A 132 -14.43 4.69 -1.42
N GLN A 133 -13.78 3.54 -1.41
CA GLN A 133 -13.11 2.98 -0.24
C GLN A 133 -11.58 3.02 -0.41
N LEU A 134 -10.87 3.26 0.68
CA LEU A 134 -9.41 3.15 0.77
C LEU A 134 -9.04 1.97 1.66
N LEU A 135 -8.12 1.12 1.22
CA LEU A 135 -7.52 0.07 2.03
C LEU A 135 -5.99 0.24 2.02
N LEU A 136 -5.44 0.76 3.11
CA LEU A 136 -4.04 1.13 3.22
C LEU A 136 -3.31 0.25 4.21
N GLY A 137 -2.30 -0.50 3.77
CA GLY A 137 -1.37 -1.27 4.58
C GLY A 137 -0.07 -0.48 4.81
N ALA A 138 0.41 -0.45 6.05
CA ALA A 138 1.68 0.16 6.42
C ALA A 138 2.32 -0.54 7.63
N PRO A 139 3.65 -0.45 7.83
CA PRO A 139 4.30 -0.94 9.04
C PRO A 139 3.74 -0.28 10.30
N TYR A 140 3.48 -1.09 11.33
CA TYR A 140 2.98 -0.60 12.60
C TYR A 140 4.12 -0.10 13.49
N HIS A 141 4.08 1.16 13.91
CA HIS A 141 5.02 1.79 14.82
C HIS A 141 4.31 2.31 16.09
N GLY A 142 3.76 1.38 16.88
CA GLY A 142 3.16 1.71 18.17
C GLY A 142 4.21 1.85 19.28
N TYR A 143 3.84 2.58 20.33
CA TYR A 143 4.73 2.88 21.46
C TYR A 143 5.36 1.63 22.09
N LEU A 144 4.55 0.62 22.43
CA LEU A 144 5.06 -0.59 23.08
C LEU A 144 6.00 -1.40 22.20
N LYS A 145 5.73 -1.49 20.88
CA LYS A 145 6.65 -2.13 19.94
C LYS A 145 7.99 -1.40 19.90
N ASN A 146 7.98 -0.08 19.76
CA ASN A 146 9.22 0.69 19.69
C ASN A 146 10.01 0.63 21.01
N LEU A 147 9.33 0.64 22.16
CA LEU A 147 9.96 0.45 23.46
C LEU A 147 10.61 -0.93 23.56
N ALA A 148 9.93 -1.99 23.14
CA ALA A 148 10.47 -3.35 23.12
C ALA A 148 11.70 -3.47 22.20
N LEU A 149 11.69 -2.82 21.02
CA LEU A 149 12.83 -2.78 20.12
C LEU A 149 14.03 -2.07 20.77
N ALA A 150 13.80 -0.95 21.46
CA ALA A 150 14.84 -0.21 22.16
C ALA A 150 15.44 -1.02 23.32
N LEU A 151 14.60 -1.61 24.17
CA LEU A 151 15.04 -2.41 25.33
C LEU A 151 15.78 -3.70 24.92
N THR A 152 15.46 -4.25 23.75
CA THR A 152 16.11 -5.49 23.26
C THR A 152 17.28 -5.24 22.31
N GLY A 153 17.67 -3.97 22.08
CA GLY A 153 18.75 -3.60 21.18
C GLY A 153 18.51 -3.94 19.70
N LYS A 154 17.23 -4.09 19.30
CA LYS A 154 16.86 -4.53 17.93
C LYS A 154 16.49 -3.38 16.99
N LEU A 155 16.79 -2.13 17.35
CA LEU A 155 16.47 -0.97 16.50
C LEU A 155 17.21 -1.04 15.15
N ASP A 156 18.50 -1.30 15.15
CA ASP A 156 19.32 -1.31 13.93
C ASP A 156 18.85 -2.38 12.94
N SER A 157 18.56 -3.59 13.42
CA SER A 157 18.04 -4.67 12.59
C SER A 157 16.59 -4.44 12.11
N HIS A 158 15.84 -3.58 12.80
CA HIS A 158 14.46 -3.26 12.45
C HIS A 158 14.37 -2.14 11.43
N PHE A 159 15.16 -1.09 11.56
CA PHE A 159 15.10 0.07 10.67
C PHE A 159 15.91 -0.09 9.39
N THR A 160 16.83 -1.06 9.33
CA THR A 160 17.63 -1.41 8.13
C THR A 160 18.21 -0.18 7.42
N VAL A 161 18.86 0.74 8.19
CA VAL A 161 19.28 2.07 7.72
C VAL A 161 20.23 2.03 6.52
N LEU A 162 20.92 0.90 6.28
CA LEU A 162 21.85 0.73 5.16
C LEU A 162 21.16 0.26 3.87
N HIS A 163 19.84 0.03 3.92
CA HIS A 163 19.08 -0.39 2.75
C HIS A 163 18.57 0.84 1.98
N ASP A 164 19.12 1.09 0.80
CA ASP A 164 18.66 2.15 -0.08
C ASP A 164 17.20 1.89 -0.51
N GLY A 165 16.37 2.93 -0.43
CA GLY A 165 14.92 2.80 -0.66
C GLY A 165 14.12 2.21 0.50
N GLY A 166 14.73 2.03 1.68
CA GLY A 166 14.07 1.58 2.89
C GLY A 166 13.01 2.56 3.42
N HIS A 167 12.45 2.24 4.59
CA HIS A 167 11.39 3.06 5.20
C HIS A 167 11.95 4.40 5.69
N ILE A 168 11.34 5.49 5.28
CA ILE A 168 11.69 6.86 5.70
C ILE A 168 10.60 7.51 6.56
N LYS A 169 9.41 6.92 6.65
CA LYS A 169 8.30 7.36 7.50
C LYS A 169 7.85 6.22 8.42
N PHE A 170 7.55 6.56 9.66
CA PHE A 170 7.19 5.61 10.73
C PHE A 170 5.87 6.03 11.34
N PHE A 171 4.78 5.33 10.97
CA PHE A 171 3.44 5.71 11.36
C PHE A 171 2.97 4.97 12.61
N SER A 172 2.49 5.73 13.60
CA SER A 172 1.55 5.22 14.61
C SER A 172 0.12 5.27 14.05
N VAL A 173 -0.81 4.55 14.68
CA VAL A 173 -2.25 4.63 14.34
C VAL A 173 -2.74 6.08 14.39
N LYS A 174 -2.36 6.84 15.43
CA LYS A 174 -2.77 8.24 15.61
C LYS A 174 -2.34 9.11 14.43
N ILE A 175 -1.05 9.10 14.09
CA ILE A 175 -0.51 9.96 13.03
C ILE A 175 -1.03 9.55 11.66
N LEU A 176 -1.18 8.24 11.40
CA LEU A 176 -1.77 7.79 10.14
C LEU A 176 -3.23 8.18 10.03
N SER A 177 -4.02 8.10 11.13
CA SER A 177 -5.42 8.56 11.16
C SER A 177 -5.53 10.05 10.88
N GLU A 178 -4.70 10.87 11.54
CA GLU A 178 -4.67 12.33 11.31
C GLU A 178 -4.39 12.66 9.85
N LEU A 179 -3.38 12.00 9.26
CA LEU A 179 -3.01 12.19 7.86
C LEU A 179 -4.15 11.81 6.91
N ILE A 180 -4.76 10.63 7.10
CA ILE A 180 -5.85 10.12 6.25
C ILE A 180 -7.08 11.03 6.35
N THR A 181 -7.46 11.43 7.58
CA THR A 181 -8.62 12.32 7.81
C THR A 181 -8.40 13.70 7.19
N ALA A 182 -7.20 14.28 7.34
CA ALA A 182 -6.86 15.57 6.75
C ALA A 182 -6.96 15.59 5.22
N HIS A 183 -6.87 14.41 4.57
CA HIS A 183 -6.98 14.27 3.11
C HIS A 183 -8.35 13.76 2.63
N GLY A 184 -9.39 13.96 3.44
CA GLY A 184 -10.78 13.75 3.03
C GLY A 184 -11.25 12.30 3.06
N PHE A 185 -10.80 11.54 4.04
CA PHE A 185 -11.33 10.21 4.35
C PHE A 185 -11.89 10.16 5.78
N SER A 186 -12.94 9.37 5.97
CA SER A 186 -13.61 9.14 7.26
C SER A 186 -13.86 7.65 7.51
N ASP A 187 -14.57 7.33 8.58
CA ASP A 187 -14.96 5.97 8.99
C ASP A 187 -13.78 5.02 9.11
N LEU A 188 -12.65 5.52 9.65
CA LEU A 188 -11.41 4.79 9.71
C LEU A 188 -11.50 3.58 10.66
N GLN A 189 -11.23 2.40 10.13
CA GLN A 189 -11.17 1.14 10.86
C GLN A 189 -9.79 0.52 10.74
N PHE A 190 -9.13 0.28 11.87
CA PHE A 190 -7.81 -0.35 11.90
C PHE A 190 -7.89 -1.82 12.26
N SER A 191 -7.05 -2.59 11.59
CA SER A 191 -6.73 -3.97 11.96
C SER A 191 -5.25 -4.21 11.81
N TYR A 192 -4.78 -5.32 12.32
CA TYR A 192 -3.36 -5.55 12.51
C TYR A 192 -2.96 -6.93 12.00
N TYR A 193 -1.70 -7.03 11.54
CA TYR A 193 -1.13 -8.27 11.08
C TYR A 193 0.21 -8.58 11.78
N GLY A 194 0.44 -9.85 12.06
CA GLY A 194 1.69 -10.41 12.57
C GLY A 194 1.93 -10.16 14.06
N ARG A 195 2.59 -11.10 14.71
CA ARG A 195 2.97 -11.12 16.13
C ARG A 195 1.77 -11.00 17.10
N ALA A 196 2.09 -10.67 18.36
CA ALA A 196 1.12 -10.48 19.44
C ALA A 196 0.54 -9.04 19.45
N PRO A 197 -0.59 -8.80 20.17
CA PRO A 197 -1.14 -7.48 20.36
C PRO A 197 -0.10 -6.44 20.79
N TRP A 198 -0.20 -5.24 20.23
CA TRP A 198 0.71 -4.08 20.36
C TRP A 198 2.16 -4.29 19.87
N LEU A 199 2.53 -5.53 19.45
CA LEU A 199 3.81 -5.86 18.83
C LEU A 199 3.65 -6.20 17.33
N TRP A 200 2.52 -5.86 16.72
CA TRP A 200 2.19 -6.18 15.31
C TRP A 200 3.28 -5.73 14.33
N LYS A 201 3.35 -6.44 13.21
CA LYS A 201 4.25 -6.06 12.10
C LYS A 201 3.66 -4.90 11.31
N ASN A 202 2.42 -5.05 10.87
CA ASN A 202 1.71 -4.09 10.02
C ASN A 202 0.36 -3.72 10.63
N MET A 203 -0.13 -2.56 10.22
CA MET A 203 -1.50 -2.12 10.40
C MET A 203 -2.16 -1.93 9.04
N ILE A 204 -3.46 -2.17 8.98
CA ILE A 204 -4.30 -1.99 7.80
C ILE A 204 -5.40 -1.03 8.19
N CYS A 205 -5.47 0.10 7.51
CA CYS A 205 -6.54 1.08 7.66
C CYS A 205 -7.53 0.90 6.50
N HIS A 206 -8.81 0.77 6.84
CA HIS A 206 -9.91 0.89 5.92
C HIS A 206 -10.62 2.20 6.19
N GLY A 207 -10.84 3.00 5.16
CA GLY A 207 -11.50 4.30 5.24
C GLY A 207 -12.43 4.52 4.05
N ARG A 208 -13.27 5.55 4.14
CA ARG A 208 -14.22 5.93 3.10
C ARG A 208 -13.92 7.37 2.65
N LYS A 209 -13.94 7.61 1.33
CA LYS A 209 -13.79 8.96 0.77
C LYS A 209 -15.00 9.80 1.16
N ASN A 210 -14.73 10.99 1.70
CA ASN A 210 -15.76 12.02 1.92
C ASN A 210 -16.17 12.62 0.56
N ASP A 211 -17.43 12.97 0.44
CA ASP A 211 -17.98 13.63 -0.75
C ASP A 211 -17.32 14.99 -1.03
#